data_024b126dd27d746f844be55a296697fb
#
_entry.id   024b126dd27d746f844be55a296697fb
#
_cell.length_a   1.000
_cell.length_b   1.000
_cell.length_c   1.000
_cell.angle_alpha   90.00
_cell.angle_beta   90.00
_cell.angle_gamma   90.00
#
_symmetry.space_group_name_H-M   'P 1'
#
loop_
_entity.id
_entity.type
_entity.pdbx_description
1 polymer ?
#
loop_
_entity_poly.entity_id
_entity_poly.type
_entity_poly.pdbx_seq_one_letter_code
_entity_poly.pdbx_strand_id
1 'polypeptide(L)'
;MNQLEILRESLGQCDEIILDALLMRNRIVEDIMAYKEANDLPILQPEQEARQKEWLEKRMEEKRHKAEVEDVFGSITMNSKRIQSRKLFNYNIVLIGFMGSGKSTISEFLKNSFAMEVIEMDQIIAEREGMTISDIFEVYGEQYFRNLETNLLIEMQSKTNVVISCGGGTPMRECNVVEMKKNGRVVLLTAKPETILNRVKDSHDRPLIENNKTVPFIADLMEKRREKYEAAADIIIETDGKDELQICEELILRLRQMDNK
;
A
#
# COMPACT_ATOMS: atom_id res chain seq x y z
N MET A 1 -36.85 38.41 5.64
CA MET A 1 -36.06 37.30 5.07
C MET A 1 -36.85 36.71 3.91
N ASN A 2 -36.28 36.59 2.74
CA ASN A 2 -36.97 35.94 1.63
C ASN A 2 -36.89 34.40 1.80
N GLN A 3 -37.74 33.67 1.06
CA GLN A 3 -37.79 32.19 1.19
C GLN A 3 -36.43 31.52 0.91
N LEU A 4 -35.61 32.07 0.01
CA LEU A 4 -34.30 31.55 -0.31
C LEU A 4 -33.32 31.71 0.86
N GLU A 5 -33.38 32.80 1.60
CA GLU A 5 -32.59 33.04 2.80
C GLU A 5 -32.91 32.02 3.90
N ILE A 6 -34.21 31.74 4.13
CA ILE A 6 -34.66 30.72 5.10
C ILE A 6 -34.13 29.32 4.72
N LEU A 7 -34.20 28.97 3.43
CA LEU A 7 -33.67 27.68 2.95
C LEU A 7 -32.16 27.55 3.11
N ARG A 8 -31.40 28.65 2.86
CA ARG A 8 -29.96 28.70 3.06
C ARG A 8 -29.56 28.57 4.54
N GLU A 9 -30.33 29.22 5.43
CA GLU A 9 -30.10 29.09 6.88
C GLU A 9 -30.36 27.64 7.35
N SER A 10 -31.46 27.04 6.86
CA SER A 10 -31.75 25.62 7.16
C SER A 10 -30.67 24.67 6.63
N LEU A 11 -30.10 24.96 5.45
CA LEU A 11 -28.95 24.19 4.91
C LEU A 11 -27.71 24.34 5.81
N GLY A 12 -27.40 25.56 6.25
CA GLY A 12 -26.30 25.80 7.19
C GLY A 12 -26.45 25.04 8.50
N GLN A 13 -27.66 24.94 9.05
CA GLN A 13 -27.94 24.10 10.25
C GLN A 13 -27.68 22.61 9.97
N CYS A 14 -28.01 22.11 8.79
CA CYS A 14 -27.68 20.74 8.39
C CYS A 14 -26.15 20.53 8.30
N ASP A 15 -25.42 21.50 7.75
CA ASP A 15 -23.97 21.45 7.62
C ASP A 15 -23.28 21.40 8.99
N GLU A 16 -23.78 22.17 9.98
CA GLU A 16 -23.29 22.11 11.37
C GLU A 16 -23.49 20.72 11.99
N ILE A 17 -24.65 20.11 11.81
CA ILE A 17 -24.93 18.75 12.30
C ILE A 17 -23.99 17.72 11.66
N ILE A 18 -23.76 17.84 10.35
CA ILE A 18 -22.83 16.97 9.62
C ILE A 18 -21.40 17.12 10.14
N LEU A 19 -20.95 18.36 10.36
CA LEU A 19 -19.62 18.66 10.89
C LEU A 19 -19.41 18.04 12.26
N ASP A 20 -20.35 18.26 13.19
CA ASP A 20 -20.28 17.70 14.55
C ASP A 20 -20.30 16.17 14.53
N ALA A 21 -21.15 15.56 13.71
CA ALA A 21 -21.21 14.12 13.54
C ALA A 21 -19.90 13.54 12.99
N LEU A 22 -19.25 14.21 12.02
CA LEU A 22 -17.95 13.81 11.46
C LEU A 22 -16.83 13.91 12.50
N LEU A 23 -16.77 15.01 13.27
CA LEU A 23 -15.79 15.18 14.33
C LEU A 23 -15.93 14.11 15.42
N MET A 24 -17.17 13.82 15.85
CA MET A 24 -17.46 12.75 16.79
C MET A 24 -17.03 11.39 16.23
N ARG A 25 -17.38 11.09 14.99
CA ARG A 25 -17.04 9.83 14.33
C ARG A 25 -15.54 9.63 14.21
N ASN A 26 -14.77 10.67 13.89
CA ASN A 26 -13.32 10.59 13.79
C ASN A 26 -12.68 10.26 15.15
N ARG A 27 -13.15 10.86 16.26
CA ARG A 27 -12.72 10.51 17.63
C ARG A 27 -13.03 9.03 17.95
N ILE A 28 -14.23 8.55 17.64
CA ILE A 28 -14.60 7.14 17.84
C ILE A 28 -13.68 6.21 17.04
N VAL A 29 -13.28 6.58 15.83
CA VAL A 29 -12.31 5.80 15.04
C VAL A 29 -10.95 5.71 15.76
N GLU A 30 -10.47 6.82 16.32
CA GLU A 30 -9.22 6.84 17.10
C GLU A 30 -9.35 5.98 18.39
N ASP A 31 -10.48 6.05 19.08
CA ASP A 31 -10.75 5.25 20.29
C ASP A 31 -10.82 3.75 19.97
N ILE A 32 -11.45 3.37 18.84
CA ILE A 32 -11.46 1.98 18.35
C ILE A 32 -10.04 1.48 18.09
N MET A 33 -9.19 2.30 17.46
CA MET A 33 -7.80 1.95 17.20
C MET A 33 -7.04 1.73 18.51
N ALA A 34 -7.16 2.66 19.47
CA ALA A 34 -6.52 2.55 20.77
C ALA A 34 -6.99 1.29 21.53
N TYR A 35 -8.27 0.97 21.45
CA TYR A 35 -8.81 -0.25 22.06
C TYR A 35 -8.26 -1.52 21.43
N LYS A 36 -8.20 -1.57 20.09
CA LYS A 36 -7.61 -2.71 19.36
C LYS A 36 -6.14 -2.92 19.73
N GLU A 37 -5.38 -1.84 19.79
CA GLU A 37 -3.97 -1.86 20.18
C GLU A 37 -3.77 -2.37 21.61
N ALA A 38 -4.58 -1.88 22.56
CA ALA A 38 -4.47 -2.26 23.97
C ALA A 38 -4.88 -3.72 24.25
N ASN A 39 -5.67 -4.35 23.36
CA ASN A 39 -6.19 -5.71 23.52
C ASN A 39 -5.65 -6.69 22.48
N ASP A 40 -4.59 -6.34 21.74
CA ASP A 40 -3.99 -7.17 20.69
C ASP A 40 -5.01 -7.71 19.66
N LEU A 41 -6.00 -6.91 19.31
CA LEU A 41 -7.03 -7.29 18.35
C LEU A 41 -6.55 -7.01 16.90
N PRO A 42 -7.03 -7.79 15.91
CA PRO A 42 -6.76 -7.55 14.51
C PRO A 42 -7.15 -6.13 14.08
N ILE A 43 -6.24 -5.45 13.41
CA ILE A 43 -6.48 -4.10 12.90
C ILE A 43 -7.47 -4.13 11.74
N LEU A 44 -7.23 -5.05 10.78
CA LEU A 44 -8.10 -5.23 9.62
C LEU A 44 -9.33 -6.04 10.00
N GLN A 45 -10.50 -5.56 9.65
CA GLN A 45 -11.79 -6.20 9.90
C GLN A 45 -12.71 -6.07 8.67
N PRO A 46 -12.45 -6.81 7.58
CA PRO A 46 -13.23 -6.75 6.34
C PRO A 46 -14.73 -7.01 6.56
N GLU A 47 -15.06 -7.91 7.49
CA GLU A 47 -16.45 -8.21 7.83
C GLU A 47 -17.22 -7.01 8.40
N GLN A 48 -16.54 -6.15 9.15
CA GLN A 48 -17.16 -4.95 9.71
C GLN A 48 -17.45 -3.91 8.63
N GLU A 49 -16.56 -3.80 7.63
CA GLU A 49 -16.78 -2.94 6.46
C GLU A 49 -17.96 -3.46 5.63
N ALA A 50 -18.04 -4.77 5.40
CA ALA A 50 -19.15 -5.39 4.70
C ALA A 50 -20.49 -5.16 5.42
N ARG A 51 -20.55 -5.29 6.75
CA ARG A 51 -21.75 -5.00 7.56
C ARG A 51 -22.17 -3.54 7.45
N GLN A 52 -21.22 -2.61 7.46
CA GLN A 52 -21.52 -1.18 7.32
C GLN A 52 -22.11 -0.87 5.94
N LYS A 53 -21.56 -1.47 4.89
CA LYS A 53 -22.07 -1.32 3.52
C LYS A 53 -23.48 -1.88 3.40
N GLU A 54 -23.73 -3.09 3.88
CA GLU A 54 -25.07 -3.71 3.89
C GLU A 54 -26.09 -2.88 4.67
N TRP A 55 -25.69 -2.32 5.83
CA TRP A 55 -26.53 -1.43 6.62
C TRP A 55 -26.94 -0.18 5.81
N LEU A 56 -25.98 0.43 5.09
CA LEU A 56 -26.26 1.61 4.27
C LEU A 56 -27.19 1.27 3.11
N GLU A 57 -26.93 0.20 2.38
CA GLU A 57 -27.74 -0.27 1.25
C GLU A 57 -29.20 -0.49 1.67
N LYS A 58 -29.43 -1.19 2.79
CA LYS A 58 -30.78 -1.42 3.34
C LYS A 58 -31.47 -0.12 3.74
N ARG A 59 -30.73 0.85 4.31
CA ARG A 59 -31.29 2.10 4.79
C ARG A 59 -31.62 3.07 3.64
N MET A 60 -30.93 2.92 2.52
CA MET A 60 -31.12 3.71 1.30
C MET A 60 -32.01 3.03 0.27
N GLU A 61 -32.57 1.86 0.58
CA GLU A 61 -33.53 1.20 -0.30
C GLU A 61 -34.72 2.14 -0.58
N GLU A 62 -35.05 2.33 -1.88
CA GLU A 62 -36.10 3.22 -2.36
C GLU A 62 -35.98 4.72 -1.95
N LYS A 63 -34.86 5.16 -1.40
CA LYS A 63 -34.63 6.57 -1.05
C LYS A 63 -34.15 7.37 -2.26
N ARG A 64 -34.54 8.65 -2.30
CA ARG A 64 -34.01 9.62 -3.27
C ARG A 64 -32.52 9.86 -2.97
N HIS A 65 -31.75 10.16 -4.00
CA HIS A 65 -30.33 10.48 -3.90
C HIS A 65 -29.49 9.36 -3.26
N LYS A 66 -29.85 8.10 -3.53
CA LYS A 66 -29.14 6.92 -2.99
C LYS A 66 -27.68 6.94 -3.39
N ALA A 67 -27.37 7.13 -4.67
CA ALA A 67 -26.00 7.11 -5.18
C ALA A 67 -25.14 8.21 -4.55
N GLU A 68 -25.67 9.43 -4.44
CA GLU A 68 -24.96 10.56 -3.85
C GLU A 68 -24.67 10.35 -2.37
N VAL A 69 -25.60 9.74 -1.61
CA VAL A 69 -25.38 9.40 -0.20
C VAL A 69 -24.38 8.27 -0.06
N GLU A 70 -24.43 7.24 -0.89
CA GLU A 70 -23.46 6.14 -0.91
C GLU A 70 -22.03 6.64 -1.20
N ASP A 71 -21.85 7.57 -2.13
CA ASP A 71 -20.57 8.21 -2.44
C ASP A 71 -19.99 9.00 -1.26
N VAL A 72 -20.85 9.77 -0.57
CA VAL A 72 -20.45 10.50 0.66
C VAL A 72 -20.01 9.52 1.75
N PHE A 73 -20.77 8.46 2.01
CA PHE A 73 -20.41 7.44 2.99
C PHE A 73 -19.14 6.67 2.61
N GLY A 74 -18.91 6.42 1.31
CA GLY A 74 -17.67 5.92 0.79
C GLY A 74 -16.48 6.82 1.15
N SER A 75 -16.62 8.12 0.94
CA SER A 75 -15.61 9.13 1.29
C SER A 75 -15.36 9.19 2.81
N ILE A 76 -16.39 9.10 3.63
CA ILE A 76 -16.30 9.03 5.09
C ILE A 76 -15.52 7.79 5.53
N THR A 77 -15.79 6.63 4.91
CA THR A 77 -15.08 5.37 5.21
C THR A 77 -13.60 5.47 4.82
N MET A 78 -13.30 6.01 3.64
CA MET A 78 -11.92 6.26 3.20
C MET A 78 -11.18 7.21 4.14
N ASN A 79 -11.85 8.26 4.65
CA ASN A 79 -11.26 9.16 5.63
C ASN A 79 -10.92 8.44 6.95
N SER A 80 -11.78 7.54 7.42
CA SER A 80 -11.50 6.72 8.60
C SER A 80 -10.28 5.82 8.41
N LYS A 81 -10.15 5.20 7.22
CA LYS A 81 -8.97 4.41 6.85
C LYS A 81 -7.69 5.25 6.87
N ARG A 82 -7.73 6.50 6.37
CA ARG A 82 -6.59 7.43 6.44
C ARG A 82 -6.20 7.81 7.86
N ILE A 83 -7.18 8.04 8.75
CA ILE A 83 -6.92 8.33 10.16
C ILE A 83 -6.21 7.14 10.81
N GLN A 84 -6.70 5.92 10.59
CA GLN A 84 -6.10 4.69 11.09
C GLN A 84 -4.68 4.48 10.54
N SER A 85 -4.50 4.64 9.24
CA SER A 85 -3.21 4.50 8.58
C SER A 85 -2.15 5.45 9.15
N ARG A 86 -2.48 6.74 9.28
CA ARG A 86 -1.56 7.75 9.81
C ARG A 86 -1.20 7.53 11.28
N LYS A 87 -2.09 6.92 12.04
CA LYS A 87 -1.82 6.55 13.43
C LYS A 87 -0.88 5.35 13.53
N LEU A 88 -1.04 4.37 12.63
CA LEU A 88 -0.21 3.17 12.60
C LEU A 88 1.18 3.41 11.99
N PHE A 89 1.25 4.21 10.93
CA PHE A 89 2.44 4.36 10.11
C PHE A 89 2.78 5.85 9.94
N ASN A 90 3.61 6.39 10.82
CA ASN A 90 4.18 7.72 10.69
C ASN A 90 5.42 7.76 9.75
N TYR A 91 5.63 6.70 8.99
CA TYR A 91 6.71 6.44 8.04
C TYR A 91 6.15 5.81 6.75
N ASN A 92 6.99 5.63 5.76
CA ASN A 92 6.66 4.93 4.51
C ASN A 92 6.86 3.42 4.68
N ILE A 93 6.00 2.61 4.05
CA ILE A 93 6.20 1.17 3.93
C ILE A 93 6.91 0.91 2.61
N VAL A 94 8.15 0.43 2.64
CA VAL A 94 8.96 0.16 1.45
C VAL A 94 8.96 -1.34 1.18
N LEU A 95 8.26 -1.78 0.14
CA LEU A 95 8.18 -3.18 -0.25
C LEU A 95 9.32 -3.54 -1.19
N ILE A 96 10.16 -4.47 -0.77
CA ILE A 96 11.22 -5.06 -1.59
C ILE A 96 11.03 -6.57 -1.75
N GLY A 97 11.72 -7.17 -2.70
CA GLY A 97 11.68 -8.62 -2.94
C GLY A 97 11.80 -8.96 -4.40
N PHE A 98 11.99 -10.23 -4.66
CA PHE A 98 12.13 -10.76 -6.02
C PHE A 98 10.86 -10.51 -6.85
N MET A 99 10.99 -10.51 -8.18
CA MET A 99 9.81 -10.47 -9.05
C MET A 99 8.85 -11.62 -8.71
N GLY A 100 7.54 -11.37 -8.71
CA GLY A 100 6.55 -12.39 -8.34
C GLY A 100 6.44 -12.67 -6.83
N SER A 101 7.19 -11.97 -5.95
CA SER A 101 7.04 -12.12 -4.49
C SER A 101 5.74 -11.55 -3.91
N GLY A 102 4.95 -10.81 -4.71
CA GLY A 102 3.65 -10.27 -4.31
C GLY A 102 3.62 -8.79 -3.95
N LYS A 103 4.69 -8.02 -4.23
CA LYS A 103 4.76 -6.58 -3.88
C LYS A 103 3.56 -5.77 -4.38
N SER A 104 3.25 -5.82 -5.67
CA SER A 104 2.12 -5.04 -6.23
C SER A 104 0.76 -5.51 -5.70
N THR A 105 0.60 -6.79 -5.39
CA THR A 105 -0.62 -7.31 -4.77
C THR A 105 -0.78 -6.76 -3.35
N ILE A 106 0.29 -6.76 -2.56
CA ILE A 106 0.26 -6.28 -1.18
C ILE A 106 0.18 -4.75 -1.13
N SER A 107 0.84 -4.02 -2.05
CA SER A 107 0.70 -2.56 -2.14
C SER A 107 -0.75 -2.16 -2.46
N GLU A 108 -1.41 -2.84 -3.39
CA GLU A 108 -2.82 -2.58 -3.71
C GLU A 108 -3.76 -2.96 -2.55
N PHE A 109 -3.48 -4.05 -1.84
CA PHE A 109 -4.24 -4.42 -0.64
C PHE A 109 -4.10 -3.36 0.47
N LEU A 110 -2.90 -2.86 0.74
CA LEU A 110 -2.66 -1.77 1.71
C LEU A 110 -3.35 -0.48 1.28
N LYS A 111 -3.32 -0.13 -0.01
CA LYS A 111 -4.06 1.01 -0.57
C LYS A 111 -5.56 0.91 -0.26
N ASN A 112 -6.16 -0.24 -0.51
CA ASN A 112 -7.60 -0.44 -0.33
C ASN A 112 -7.99 -0.52 1.16
N SER A 113 -7.14 -1.11 2.00
CA SER A 113 -7.42 -1.31 3.44
C SER A 113 -7.15 -0.07 4.28
N PHE A 114 -6.16 0.75 3.91
CA PHE A 114 -5.70 1.91 4.69
C PHE A 114 -5.80 3.25 3.95
N ALA A 115 -6.33 3.26 2.73
CA ALA A 115 -6.37 4.44 1.87
C ALA A 115 -5.01 5.13 1.71
N MET A 116 -3.91 4.34 1.72
CA MET A 116 -2.55 4.81 1.47
C MET A 116 -2.33 5.10 -0.01
N GLU A 117 -1.50 6.08 -0.31
CA GLU A 117 -0.97 6.28 -1.65
C GLU A 117 0.04 5.16 -1.96
N VAL A 118 -0.01 4.61 -3.18
CA VAL A 118 0.94 3.60 -3.66
C VAL A 118 1.85 4.20 -4.73
N ILE A 119 3.13 3.98 -4.57
CA ILE A 119 4.20 4.38 -5.49
C ILE A 119 4.78 3.10 -6.09
N GLU A 120 4.30 2.71 -7.25
CA GLU A 120 4.91 1.63 -8.05
C GLU A 120 6.08 2.23 -8.84
N MET A 121 7.31 2.04 -8.35
CA MET A 121 8.49 2.75 -8.88
C MET A 121 8.72 2.49 -10.36
N ASP A 122 8.63 1.23 -10.78
CA ASP A 122 8.85 0.84 -12.18
C ASP A 122 7.82 1.53 -13.09
N GLN A 123 6.55 1.61 -12.67
CA GLN A 123 5.50 2.28 -13.44
C GLN A 123 5.74 3.78 -13.55
N ILE A 124 6.04 4.45 -12.44
CA ILE A 124 6.28 5.90 -12.44
C ILE A 124 7.49 6.26 -13.31
N ILE A 125 8.56 5.46 -13.26
CA ILE A 125 9.73 5.68 -14.09
C ILE A 125 9.37 5.52 -15.57
N ALA A 126 8.66 4.46 -15.95
CA ALA A 126 8.22 4.23 -17.32
C ALA A 126 7.31 5.35 -17.83
N GLU A 127 6.36 5.83 -17.02
CA GLU A 127 5.48 6.95 -17.36
C GLU A 127 6.24 8.26 -17.56
N ARG A 128 7.22 8.57 -16.71
CA ARG A 128 8.03 9.80 -16.80
C ARG A 128 8.95 9.81 -18.01
N GLU A 129 9.55 8.66 -18.32
CA GLU A 129 10.42 8.53 -19.50
C GLU A 129 9.63 8.36 -20.82
N GLY A 130 8.32 8.06 -20.75
CA GLY A 130 7.46 7.84 -21.90
C GLY A 130 7.81 6.57 -22.69
N MET A 131 8.45 5.58 -22.05
CA MET A 131 8.89 4.33 -22.67
C MET A 131 8.89 3.17 -21.66
N THR A 132 8.93 1.94 -22.17
CA THR A 132 8.99 0.77 -21.31
C THR A 132 10.34 0.66 -20.60
N ILE A 133 10.37 -0.07 -19.46
CA ILE A 133 11.63 -0.34 -18.76
C ILE A 133 12.65 -1.04 -19.67
N SER A 134 12.19 -1.96 -20.53
CA SER A 134 13.05 -2.66 -21.50
C SER A 134 13.69 -1.69 -22.50
N ASP A 135 12.91 -0.73 -23.01
CA ASP A 135 13.42 0.29 -23.94
C ASP A 135 14.41 1.23 -23.24
N ILE A 136 14.16 1.58 -21.97
CA ILE A 136 15.12 2.38 -21.18
C ILE A 136 16.46 1.65 -21.06
N PHE A 137 16.44 0.34 -20.78
CA PHE A 137 17.66 -0.46 -20.69
C PHE A 137 18.39 -0.55 -22.05
N GLU A 138 17.64 -0.70 -23.14
CA GLU A 138 18.21 -0.82 -24.49
C GLU A 138 18.84 0.49 -24.96
N VAL A 139 18.13 1.62 -24.75
CA VAL A 139 18.55 2.94 -25.27
C VAL A 139 19.59 3.62 -24.36
N TYR A 140 19.38 3.58 -23.04
CA TYR A 140 20.20 4.34 -22.09
C TYR A 140 21.06 3.48 -21.17
N GLY A 141 20.83 2.16 -21.15
CA GLY A 141 21.56 1.21 -20.34
C GLY A 141 21.07 1.11 -18.87
N GLU A 142 21.50 0.05 -18.21
CA GLU A 142 21.08 -0.25 -16.82
C GLU A 142 21.44 0.86 -15.85
N GLN A 143 22.63 1.47 -15.97
CA GLN A 143 23.10 2.51 -15.06
C GLN A 143 22.16 3.74 -15.03
N TYR A 144 21.63 4.14 -16.18
CA TYR A 144 20.66 5.22 -16.29
C TYR A 144 19.38 4.91 -15.51
N PHE A 145 18.80 3.72 -15.76
CA PHE A 145 17.61 3.27 -15.03
C PHE A 145 17.84 3.25 -13.50
N ARG A 146 19.00 2.73 -13.05
CA ARG A 146 19.34 2.71 -11.63
C ARG A 146 19.46 4.12 -11.02
N ASN A 147 19.86 5.11 -11.78
CA ASN A 147 19.88 6.50 -11.33
C ASN A 147 18.45 7.06 -11.20
N LEU A 148 17.55 6.70 -12.11
CA LEU A 148 16.14 7.06 -12.00
C LEU A 148 15.48 6.46 -10.74
N GLU A 149 15.76 5.18 -10.43
CA GLU A 149 15.31 4.58 -9.15
C GLU A 149 15.83 5.36 -7.94
N THR A 150 17.10 5.72 -7.92
CA THR A 150 17.70 6.48 -6.81
C THR A 150 17.05 7.87 -6.68
N ASN A 151 16.88 8.58 -7.77
CA ASN A 151 16.26 9.91 -7.77
C ASN A 151 14.81 9.86 -7.28
N LEU A 152 14.05 8.86 -7.69
CA LEU A 152 12.67 8.68 -7.22
C LEU A 152 12.61 8.38 -5.73
N LEU A 153 13.52 7.56 -5.19
CA LEU A 153 13.61 7.32 -3.74
C LEU A 153 13.93 8.59 -2.97
N ILE A 154 14.84 9.44 -3.47
CA ILE A 154 15.15 10.75 -2.87
C ILE A 154 13.91 11.65 -2.86
N GLU A 155 13.17 11.70 -3.96
CA GLU A 155 11.91 12.47 -4.05
C GLU A 155 10.88 11.99 -3.01
N MET A 156 10.80 10.68 -2.79
CA MET A 156 9.87 10.10 -1.83
C MET A 156 10.18 10.43 -0.37
N GLN A 157 11.35 11.01 -0.06
CA GLN A 157 11.65 11.50 1.30
C GLN A 157 10.72 12.64 1.75
N SER A 158 10.11 13.35 0.82
CA SER A 158 9.12 14.40 1.12
C SER A 158 7.73 13.85 1.50
N LYS A 159 7.48 12.56 1.26
CA LYS A 159 6.21 11.88 1.55
C LYS A 159 6.29 11.09 2.85
N THR A 160 5.15 10.95 3.50
CA THR A 160 4.97 10.11 4.69
C THR A 160 3.66 9.34 4.55
N ASN A 161 3.59 8.15 5.13
CA ASN A 161 2.40 7.29 5.08
C ASN A 161 2.03 6.86 3.65
N VAL A 162 3.03 6.52 2.84
CA VAL A 162 2.85 5.93 1.51
C VAL A 162 3.45 4.53 1.44
N VAL A 163 2.97 3.72 0.52
CA VAL A 163 3.57 2.43 0.17
C VAL A 163 4.46 2.63 -1.04
N ILE A 164 5.73 2.29 -0.94
CA ILE A 164 6.69 2.33 -2.05
C ILE A 164 6.99 0.90 -2.48
N SER A 165 6.52 0.50 -3.65
CA SER A 165 6.80 -0.81 -4.25
C SER A 165 8.02 -0.68 -5.16
N CYS A 166 9.14 -1.24 -4.71
CA CYS A 166 10.42 -1.12 -5.39
C CYS A 166 10.60 -2.16 -6.50
N GLY A 167 11.32 -1.79 -7.56
CA GLY A 167 11.83 -2.75 -8.53
C GLY A 167 12.74 -3.80 -7.89
N GLY A 168 12.79 -5.02 -8.45
CA GLY A 168 13.58 -6.12 -7.87
C GLY A 168 15.11 -5.86 -7.85
N GLY A 169 15.61 -4.88 -8.56
CA GLY A 169 17.02 -4.48 -8.54
C GLY A 169 17.35 -3.32 -7.62
N THR A 170 16.35 -2.59 -7.15
CA THR A 170 16.52 -1.36 -6.37
C THR A 170 17.37 -1.55 -5.11
N PRO A 171 17.18 -2.63 -4.29
CA PRO A 171 18.00 -2.86 -3.10
C PRO A 171 19.44 -3.32 -3.35
N MET A 172 19.80 -3.57 -4.62
CA MET A 172 21.16 -4.00 -4.95
C MET A 172 22.19 -2.88 -4.79
N ARG A 173 21.76 -1.62 -4.69
CA ARG A 173 22.60 -0.44 -4.44
C ARG A 173 22.48 0.00 -2.98
N GLU A 174 23.60 0.13 -2.29
CA GLU A 174 23.64 0.59 -0.90
C GLU A 174 23.06 2.00 -0.71
N CYS A 175 23.30 2.91 -1.66
CA CYS A 175 22.71 4.25 -1.60
C CYS A 175 21.18 4.22 -1.60
N ASN A 176 20.55 3.31 -2.35
CA ASN A 176 19.10 3.15 -2.35
C ASN A 176 18.61 2.62 -0.99
N VAL A 177 19.32 1.68 -0.38
CA VAL A 177 18.97 1.16 0.96
C VAL A 177 19.01 2.27 2.00
N VAL A 178 20.03 3.14 1.94
CA VAL A 178 20.12 4.33 2.81
C VAL A 178 18.88 5.23 2.61
N GLU A 179 18.51 5.52 1.35
CA GLU A 179 17.34 6.36 1.06
C GLU A 179 16.04 5.71 1.55
N MET A 180 15.84 4.40 1.33
CA MET A 180 14.67 3.66 1.81
C MET A 180 14.48 3.78 3.32
N LYS A 181 15.58 3.70 4.10
CA LYS A 181 15.55 3.68 5.58
C LYS A 181 15.44 5.05 6.24
N LYS A 182 15.65 6.15 5.51
CA LYS A 182 15.56 7.50 6.09
C LYS A 182 14.18 7.82 6.65
N ASN A 183 13.13 7.50 5.91
CA ASN A 183 11.74 7.78 6.27
C ASN A 183 10.83 6.57 6.00
N GLY A 184 11.38 5.36 5.98
CA GLY A 184 10.66 4.14 5.67
C GLY A 184 11.06 2.96 6.54
N ARG A 185 10.18 1.95 6.55
CA ARG A 185 10.44 0.61 7.04
C ARG A 185 10.48 -0.33 5.84
N VAL A 186 11.59 -1.04 5.71
CA VAL A 186 11.84 -1.91 4.55
C VAL A 186 11.32 -3.31 4.83
N VAL A 187 10.32 -3.72 4.07
CA VAL A 187 9.66 -5.01 4.17
C VAL A 187 10.08 -5.88 2.99
N LEU A 188 10.79 -6.96 3.27
CA LEU A 188 11.13 -7.96 2.28
C LEU A 188 10.01 -9.00 2.17
N LEU A 189 9.38 -9.08 1.00
CA LEU A 189 8.46 -10.18 0.66
C LEU A 189 9.24 -11.31 -0.03
N THR A 190 9.13 -12.52 0.52
CA THR A 190 9.78 -13.73 -0.01
C THR A 190 8.75 -14.76 -0.44
N ALA A 191 9.13 -15.60 -1.39
CA ALA A 191 8.36 -16.80 -1.79
C ALA A 191 9.34 -17.85 -2.32
N LYS A 192 8.91 -19.12 -2.34
CA LYS A 192 9.70 -20.22 -2.90
C LYS A 192 9.88 -20.08 -4.41
N PRO A 193 10.99 -20.57 -4.99
CA PRO A 193 11.22 -20.49 -6.44
C PRO A 193 10.10 -21.07 -7.28
N GLU A 194 9.45 -22.15 -6.82
CA GLU A 194 8.30 -22.79 -7.46
C GLU A 194 7.09 -21.84 -7.51
N THR A 195 6.82 -21.16 -6.40
CA THR A 195 5.74 -20.17 -6.28
C THR A 195 6.01 -18.96 -7.18
N ILE A 196 7.25 -18.48 -7.19
CA ILE A 196 7.68 -17.41 -8.10
C ILE A 196 7.42 -17.81 -9.54
N LEU A 197 7.91 -19.02 -9.96
CA LEU A 197 7.70 -19.48 -11.32
C LEU A 197 6.22 -19.53 -11.70
N ASN A 198 5.38 -20.08 -10.83
CA ASN A 198 3.93 -20.15 -11.07
C ASN A 198 3.28 -18.78 -11.27
N ARG A 199 3.73 -17.76 -10.52
CA ARG A 199 3.20 -16.39 -10.59
C ARG A 199 3.68 -15.62 -11.82
N VAL A 200 4.87 -15.95 -12.37
CA VAL A 200 5.48 -15.20 -13.48
C VAL A 200 5.50 -15.94 -14.81
N LYS A 201 5.05 -17.19 -14.87
CA LYS A 201 5.12 -18.03 -16.09
C LYS A 201 4.45 -17.40 -17.31
N ASP A 202 3.34 -16.69 -17.10
CA ASP A 202 2.52 -16.08 -18.15
C ASP A 202 2.85 -14.58 -18.37
N SER A 203 3.84 -14.03 -17.66
CA SER A 203 4.30 -12.64 -17.80
C SER A 203 5.41 -12.56 -18.84
N HIS A 204 5.30 -11.60 -19.78
CA HIS A 204 6.29 -11.36 -20.84
C HIS A 204 7.13 -10.10 -20.62
N ASP A 205 6.91 -9.37 -19.53
CA ASP A 205 7.52 -8.06 -19.19
C ASP A 205 8.73 -8.21 -18.26
N ARG A 206 9.40 -9.39 -18.26
CA ARG A 206 10.45 -9.75 -17.30
C ARG A 206 11.75 -10.12 -18.00
N PRO A 207 12.54 -9.16 -18.50
CA PRO A 207 13.73 -9.43 -19.31
C PRO A 207 14.72 -10.42 -18.68
N LEU A 208 14.86 -10.38 -17.35
CA LEU A 208 15.82 -11.21 -16.61
C LEU A 208 15.51 -12.72 -16.62
N ILE A 209 14.25 -13.10 -16.80
CA ILE A 209 13.82 -14.51 -16.77
C ILE A 209 13.12 -14.95 -18.07
N GLU A 210 12.90 -14.04 -19.02
CA GLU A 210 12.10 -14.33 -20.22
C GLU A 210 12.63 -15.54 -21.00
N ASN A 211 13.94 -15.67 -21.11
CA ASN A 211 14.59 -16.74 -21.85
C ASN A 211 14.84 -18.01 -21.02
N ASN A 212 14.56 -18.02 -19.70
CA ASN A 212 14.82 -19.17 -18.84
C ASN A 212 13.90 -19.20 -17.63
N LYS A 213 12.61 -19.54 -17.85
CA LYS A 213 11.60 -19.69 -16.80
C LYS A 213 11.67 -21.10 -16.20
N THR A 214 12.71 -21.40 -15.42
CA THR A 214 12.87 -22.68 -14.70
C THR A 214 13.13 -22.47 -13.21
N VAL A 215 12.67 -23.41 -12.37
CA VAL A 215 12.88 -23.36 -10.92
C VAL A 215 14.38 -23.23 -10.56
N PRO A 216 15.31 -24.03 -11.13
CA PRO A 216 16.73 -23.91 -10.79
C PRO A 216 17.32 -22.55 -11.14
N PHE A 217 16.94 -21.96 -12.28
CA PHE A 217 17.42 -20.63 -12.67
C PHE A 217 16.91 -19.54 -11.75
N ILE A 218 15.63 -19.58 -11.40
CA ILE A 218 15.03 -18.64 -10.45
C ILE A 218 15.69 -18.77 -9.08
N ALA A 219 15.91 -20.01 -8.59
CA ALA A 219 16.57 -20.27 -7.32
C ALA A 219 18.01 -19.68 -7.29
N ASP A 220 18.80 -19.89 -8.34
CA ASP A 220 20.16 -19.35 -8.44
C ASP A 220 20.14 -17.81 -8.44
N LEU A 221 19.22 -17.19 -9.19
CA LEU A 221 19.10 -15.73 -9.23
C LEU A 221 18.63 -15.14 -7.90
N MET A 222 17.74 -15.82 -7.19
CA MET A 222 17.29 -15.44 -5.84
C MET A 222 18.44 -15.53 -4.84
N GLU A 223 19.21 -16.63 -4.87
CA GLU A 223 20.35 -16.86 -3.99
C GLU A 223 21.42 -15.79 -4.14
N LYS A 224 21.77 -15.39 -5.39
CA LYS A 224 22.71 -14.30 -5.68
C LYS A 224 22.30 -12.95 -5.10
N ARG A 225 21.01 -12.74 -4.82
CA ARG A 225 20.47 -11.48 -4.30
C ARG A 225 20.08 -11.55 -2.84
N ARG A 226 20.02 -12.74 -2.27
CA ARG A 226 19.50 -12.99 -0.92
C ARG A 226 20.16 -12.12 0.14
N GLU A 227 21.49 -12.16 0.21
CA GLU A 227 22.25 -11.40 1.21
C GLU A 227 21.92 -9.90 1.18
N LYS A 228 21.83 -9.31 -0.02
CA LYS A 228 21.51 -7.89 -0.17
C LYS A 228 20.07 -7.56 0.21
N TYR A 229 19.11 -8.44 -0.14
CA TYR A 229 17.73 -8.27 0.27
C TYR A 229 17.58 -8.34 1.79
N GLU A 230 18.20 -9.34 2.43
CA GLU A 230 18.13 -9.53 3.87
C GLU A 230 18.81 -8.37 4.63
N ALA A 231 19.96 -7.89 4.16
CA ALA A 231 20.67 -6.74 4.74
C ALA A 231 19.88 -5.43 4.59
N ALA A 232 19.10 -5.28 3.52
CA ALA A 232 18.25 -4.11 3.32
C ALA A 232 16.98 -4.13 4.19
N ALA A 233 16.47 -5.32 4.52
CA ALA A 233 15.19 -5.49 5.18
C ALA A 233 15.22 -5.15 6.67
N ASP A 234 14.14 -4.51 7.15
CA ASP A 234 13.85 -4.37 8.59
C ASP A 234 12.99 -5.55 9.07
N ILE A 235 12.08 -6.05 8.21
CA ILE A 235 11.31 -7.27 8.45
C ILE A 235 11.24 -8.12 7.18
N ILE A 236 11.06 -9.44 7.35
CA ILE A 236 10.97 -10.42 6.27
C ILE A 236 9.65 -11.16 6.41
N ILE A 237 8.84 -11.23 5.36
CA ILE A 237 7.55 -11.92 5.34
C ILE A 237 7.52 -12.95 4.22
N GLU A 238 7.25 -14.18 4.57
CA GLU A 238 6.96 -15.25 3.63
C GLU A 238 5.52 -15.15 3.11
N THR A 239 5.35 -15.21 1.78
CA THR A 239 4.04 -15.10 1.14
C THR A 239 3.46 -16.43 0.69
N ASP A 240 4.21 -17.54 0.84
CA ASP A 240 3.74 -18.86 0.47
C ASP A 240 2.60 -19.34 1.37
N GLY A 241 1.50 -19.80 0.74
CA GLY A 241 0.37 -20.37 1.44
C GLY A 241 -0.46 -19.38 2.27
N LYS A 242 -0.24 -18.08 2.11
CA LYS A 242 -1.00 -17.02 2.77
C LYS A 242 -1.79 -16.20 1.76
N ASP A 243 -2.98 -15.76 2.15
CA ASP A 243 -3.73 -14.74 1.44
C ASP A 243 -3.23 -13.32 1.78
N GLU A 244 -3.74 -12.33 1.06
CA GLU A 244 -3.34 -10.93 1.20
C GLU A 244 -3.63 -10.38 2.61
N LEU A 245 -4.75 -10.79 3.22
CA LEU A 245 -5.13 -10.38 4.57
C LEU A 245 -4.13 -10.89 5.60
N GLN A 246 -3.79 -12.17 5.54
CA GLN A 246 -2.82 -12.81 6.44
C GLN A 246 -1.44 -12.18 6.33
N ILE A 247 -0.99 -11.88 5.09
CA ILE A 247 0.30 -11.22 4.85
C ILE A 247 0.29 -9.81 5.44
N CYS A 248 -0.77 -9.04 5.20
CA CYS A 248 -0.88 -7.67 5.69
C CYS A 248 -1.03 -7.60 7.22
N GLU A 249 -1.77 -8.51 7.84
CA GLU A 249 -1.84 -8.58 9.31
C GLU A 249 -0.48 -8.92 9.93
N GLU A 250 0.27 -9.87 9.36
CA GLU A 250 1.63 -10.17 9.80
C GLU A 250 2.55 -8.95 9.63
N LEU A 251 2.45 -8.24 8.51
CA LEU A 251 3.19 -7.00 8.24
C LEU A 251 2.92 -5.94 9.33
N ILE A 252 1.66 -5.67 9.61
CA ILE A 252 1.24 -4.70 10.62
C ILE A 252 1.76 -5.09 12.00
N LEU A 253 1.56 -6.35 12.38
CA LEU A 253 2.00 -6.86 13.68
C LEU A 253 3.51 -6.71 13.86
N ARG A 254 4.31 -7.09 12.87
CA ARG A 254 5.78 -7.02 12.93
C ARG A 254 6.29 -5.58 12.95
N LEU A 255 5.69 -4.66 12.16
CA LEU A 255 6.04 -3.25 12.18
C LEU A 255 5.75 -2.63 13.56
N ARG A 256 4.58 -2.90 14.14
CA ARG A 256 4.24 -2.44 15.50
C ARG A 256 5.20 -2.98 16.57
N GLN A 257 5.59 -4.24 16.49
CA GLN A 257 6.57 -4.84 17.41
C GLN A 257 7.95 -4.19 17.29
N MET A 258 8.30 -3.71 16.12
CA MET A 258 9.56 -3.00 15.88
C MET A 258 9.53 -1.58 16.46
N ASP A 259 8.40 -0.88 16.31
CA ASP A 259 8.24 0.49 16.80
C ASP A 259 8.06 0.59 18.33
N ASN A 260 7.69 -0.51 19.00
CA ASN A 260 7.53 -0.60 20.46
C ASN A 260 8.81 -1.04 21.20
N LYS A 261 9.92 -1.26 20.47
CA LYS A 261 11.26 -1.55 21.03
C LYS A 261 12.09 -0.29 21.10
#